data_78c8d9524613304195f40c5fa9b88867
#
_entry.id   78c8d9524613304195f40c5fa9b88867
#
_cell.length_a   1.000
_cell.length_b   1.000
_cell.length_c   1.000
_cell.angle_alpha   90.00
_cell.angle_beta   90.00
_cell.angle_gamma   90.00
#
_symmetry.space_group_name_H-M   'P 1'
#
loop_
_entity.id
_entity.type
_entity.pdbx_description
1 polymer ?
#
loop_
_entity_poly.entity_id
_entity_poly.type
_entity_poly.pdbx_seq_one_letter_code
_entity_poly.pdbx_strand_id
1 'polypeptide(L)'
;MSTSTRMHLHAFAGLICYGIWSGQAQAQNPVALLAPKGELRAALIASNPVLVTRGGDGELGGVSVELARALGARLAVRVGLMSYDNPAKYNESLGRDEWDIGIAARDPSRGEYLAFSDVFMEVDNGYVTRPGLPLKTADEVDRAGIKVAVAPGSAPDGFLTRTLKNAQIIRVPGGLAPAREVLATNRADVYGENVHLAHRIAAELPGAMVLDGRFNLVQMSIAVPKRNAGALSIVNEFVRDAKRDGLVTQAIARGGLRGVRPAP
;
A
#
# COMPACT_ATOMS: atom_id res chain seq x y z
N MET A 1 81.54 -49.07 -38.44
CA MET A 1 80.99 -49.17 -37.07
C MET A 1 80.18 -47.95 -36.82
N SER A 2 78.84 -48.06 -36.94
CA SER A 2 77.91 -46.96 -36.90
C SER A 2 76.93 -47.26 -35.79
N THR A 3 76.90 -46.41 -34.76
CA THR A 3 76.01 -46.49 -33.61
C THR A 3 74.90 -45.48 -33.85
N SER A 4 73.68 -46.01 -34.09
CA SER A 4 72.44 -45.23 -34.24
C SER A 4 71.84 -44.99 -32.86
N THR A 5 71.73 -43.70 -32.48
CA THR A 5 71.07 -43.28 -31.23
C THR A 5 69.58 -42.95 -31.55
N ARG A 6 68.64 -43.73 -31.03
CA ARG A 6 67.24 -43.51 -31.10
C ARG A 6 66.80 -42.51 -30.01
N MET A 7 66.25 -41.41 -30.39
CA MET A 7 65.66 -40.38 -29.55
C MET A 7 64.19 -40.71 -29.31
N HIS A 8 63.79 -40.97 -28.05
CA HIS A 8 62.43 -41.20 -27.64
C HIS A 8 61.72 -39.83 -27.33
N LEU A 9 60.72 -39.51 -28.13
CA LEU A 9 59.88 -38.35 -27.95
C LEU A 9 58.77 -38.73 -27.00
N HIS A 10 58.74 -38.13 -25.79
CA HIS A 10 57.65 -38.30 -24.80
C HIS A 10 56.63 -37.17 -25.05
N ALA A 11 55.49 -37.57 -25.55
CA ALA A 11 54.33 -36.67 -25.65
C ALA A 11 53.65 -36.51 -24.26
N PHE A 12 53.72 -35.31 -23.69
CA PHE A 12 52.96 -34.95 -22.51
C PHE A 12 51.57 -34.52 -22.97
N ALA A 13 50.53 -35.32 -22.73
CA ALA A 13 49.15 -34.96 -22.90
C ALA A 13 48.67 -34.19 -21.62
N GLY A 14 48.65 -32.87 -21.74
CA GLY A 14 48.06 -32.01 -20.69
C GLY A 14 46.53 -32.08 -20.74
N LEU A 15 45.92 -32.71 -19.71
CA LEU A 15 44.49 -32.71 -19.48
C LEU A 15 44.11 -31.34 -18.91
N ILE A 16 43.49 -30.47 -19.75
CA ILE A 16 42.91 -29.23 -19.26
C ILE A 16 41.50 -29.56 -18.74
N CYS A 17 41.37 -29.67 -17.39
CA CYS A 17 40.07 -29.73 -16.73
C CYS A 17 39.41 -28.35 -16.76
N TYR A 18 38.47 -28.17 -17.68
CA TYR A 18 37.53 -27.06 -17.62
C TYR A 18 36.56 -27.27 -16.45
N GLY A 19 36.88 -26.66 -15.30
CA GLY A 19 35.94 -26.57 -14.20
C GLY A 19 34.73 -25.72 -14.61
N ILE A 20 33.61 -26.37 -14.88
CA ILE A 20 32.33 -25.70 -15.05
C ILE A 20 31.93 -25.18 -13.67
N TRP A 21 32.21 -23.91 -13.39
CA TRP A 21 31.71 -23.23 -12.21
C TRP A 21 30.21 -22.93 -12.45
N SER A 22 29.39 -23.89 -12.08
CA SER A 22 27.94 -23.70 -11.98
C SER A 22 27.69 -22.71 -10.85
N GLY A 23 27.64 -21.41 -11.17
CA GLY A 23 27.14 -20.40 -10.27
C GLY A 23 25.66 -20.69 -9.98
N GLN A 24 25.40 -21.48 -8.93
CA GLN A 24 24.05 -21.58 -8.39
C GLN A 24 23.72 -20.20 -7.84
N ALA A 25 22.86 -19.48 -8.56
CA ALA A 25 22.18 -18.32 -7.99
C ALA A 25 21.45 -18.84 -6.73
N GLN A 26 22.01 -18.54 -5.57
CA GLN A 26 21.37 -18.86 -4.29
C GLN A 26 20.02 -18.12 -4.31
N ALA A 27 18.93 -18.88 -4.43
CA ALA A 27 17.59 -18.34 -4.24
C ALA A 27 17.59 -17.70 -2.84
N GLN A 28 17.46 -16.37 -2.81
CA GLN A 28 17.44 -15.63 -1.55
C GLN A 28 16.29 -16.17 -0.71
N ASN A 29 16.58 -16.59 0.52
CA ASN A 29 15.55 -17.09 1.42
C ASN A 29 14.49 -16.00 1.64
N PRO A 30 13.22 -16.22 1.23
CA PRO A 30 12.17 -15.22 1.36
C PRO A 30 11.97 -14.72 2.78
N VAL A 31 12.14 -15.59 3.77
CA VAL A 31 12.05 -15.22 5.19
C VAL A 31 13.16 -14.24 5.58
N ALA A 32 14.39 -14.44 5.10
CA ALA A 32 15.50 -13.54 5.39
C ALA A 32 15.28 -12.12 4.82
N LEU A 33 14.52 -11.99 3.72
CA LEU A 33 14.23 -10.70 3.10
C LEU A 33 13.04 -9.98 3.74
N LEU A 34 11.98 -10.71 4.11
CA LEU A 34 10.72 -10.13 4.58
C LEU A 34 10.53 -10.21 6.10
N ALA A 35 11.25 -11.11 6.77
CA ALA A 35 11.22 -11.25 8.22
C ALA A 35 12.64 -11.43 8.78
N PRO A 36 13.55 -10.46 8.57
CA PRO A 36 14.97 -10.60 8.95
C PRO A 36 15.16 -10.72 10.47
N LYS A 37 14.16 -10.33 11.27
CA LYS A 37 14.17 -10.43 12.74
C LYS A 37 13.32 -11.61 13.26
N GLY A 38 12.95 -12.57 12.37
CA GLY A 38 12.14 -13.74 12.74
C GLY A 38 10.63 -13.46 12.86
N GLU A 39 10.21 -12.24 12.55
CA GLU A 39 8.84 -11.77 12.55
C GLU A 39 8.62 -10.85 11.37
N LEU A 40 7.46 -10.97 10.69
CA LEU A 40 7.03 -10.05 9.63
C LEU A 40 6.35 -8.84 10.28
N ARG A 41 7.02 -7.70 10.32
CA ARG A 41 6.47 -6.47 10.87
C ARG A 41 5.69 -5.73 9.77
N ALA A 42 4.38 -5.58 9.95
CA ALA A 42 3.48 -4.99 8.97
C ALA A 42 2.99 -3.60 9.42
N ALA A 43 3.32 -2.56 8.67
CA ALA A 43 2.88 -1.19 8.93
C ALA A 43 1.47 -0.94 8.40
N LEU A 44 0.59 -0.41 9.25
CA LEU A 44 -0.82 -0.17 9.00
C LEU A 44 -1.20 1.28 9.29
N ILE A 45 -2.12 1.85 8.52
CA ILE A 45 -2.71 3.18 8.76
C ILE A 45 -4.08 2.99 9.43
N ALA A 46 -4.14 3.14 10.75
CA ALA A 46 -5.31 2.80 11.57
C ALA A 46 -6.54 3.68 11.28
N SER A 47 -6.35 4.94 10.85
CA SER A 47 -7.45 5.84 10.50
C SER A 47 -8.13 5.52 9.16
N ASN A 48 -7.57 4.59 8.37
CA ASN A 48 -8.16 4.23 7.07
C ASN A 48 -9.10 3.02 7.19
N PRO A 49 -10.44 3.23 7.24
CA PRO A 49 -11.40 2.16 7.46
C PRO A 49 -11.53 1.18 6.30
N VAL A 50 -10.99 1.51 5.12
CA VAL A 50 -10.90 0.59 3.97
C VAL A 50 -9.83 -0.47 4.21
N LEU A 51 -8.78 -0.14 4.94
CA LEU A 51 -7.63 -1.01 5.18
C LEU A 51 -7.67 -1.69 6.55
N VAL A 52 -8.08 -0.95 7.57
CA VAL A 52 -8.02 -1.38 8.97
C VAL A 52 -9.37 -1.17 9.63
N THR A 53 -9.84 -2.19 10.31
CA THR A 53 -10.98 -2.12 11.23
C THR A 53 -10.51 -2.39 12.65
N ARG A 54 -11.27 -1.93 13.63
CA ARG A 54 -11.02 -2.23 15.04
C ARG A 54 -12.27 -2.87 15.63
N GLY A 55 -12.11 -4.08 16.18
CA GLY A 55 -13.15 -4.79 16.89
C GLY A 55 -13.53 -4.10 18.23
N GLY A 56 -14.63 -4.53 18.84
CA GLY A 56 -15.06 -4.02 20.13
C GLY A 56 -14.08 -4.35 21.28
N ASP A 57 -13.27 -5.38 21.11
CA ASP A 57 -12.17 -5.81 22.00
C ASP A 57 -10.85 -5.05 21.75
N GLY A 58 -10.84 -4.14 20.75
CA GLY A 58 -9.67 -3.38 20.34
C GLY A 58 -8.77 -4.10 19.33
N GLU A 59 -9.06 -5.35 18.96
CA GLU A 59 -8.29 -6.09 17.96
C GLU A 59 -8.36 -5.42 16.58
N LEU A 60 -7.22 -5.45 15.88
CA LEU A 60 -7.13 -4.95 14.52
C LEU A 60 -7.53 -6.04 13.52
N GLY A 61 -8.39 -5.66 12.60
CA GLY A 61 -8.86 -6.46 11.47
C GLY A 61 -8.82 -5.68 10.16
N GLY A 62 -9.53 -6.19 9.15
CA GLY A 62 -9.66 -5.58 7.83
C GLY A 62 -8.62 -6.06 6.84
N VAL A 63 -8.73 -5.56 5.60
CA VAL A 63 -7.99 -6.06 4.43
C VAL A 63 -6.48 -6.10 4.68
N SER A 64 -5.91 -5.07 5.28
CA SER A 64 -4.47 -5.01 5.54
C SER A 64 -3.99 -6.06 6.53
N VAL A 65 -4.76 -6.29 7.60
CA VAL A 65 -4.42 -7.28 8.62
C VAL A 65 -4.52 -8.69 8.06
N GLU A 66 -5.57 -8.96 7.29
CA GLU A 66 -5.77 -10.26 6.65
C GLU A 66 -4.64 -10.59 5.65
N LEU A 67 -4.26 -9.64 4.81
CA LEU A 67 -3.13 -9.82 3.88
C LEU A 67 -1.79 -10.01 4.61
N ALA A 68 -1.54 -9.22 5.66
CA ALA A 68 -0.32 -9.37 6.45
C ALA A 68 -0.24 -10.74 7.12
N ARG A 69 -1.34 -11.19 7.74
CA ARG A 69 -1.42 -12.53 8.36
C ARG A 69 -1.26 -13.66 7.35
N ALA A 70 -1.90 -13.55 6.18
CA ALA A 70 -1.77 -14.55 5.10
C ALA A 70 -0.34 -14.62 4.55
N LEU A 71 0.34 -13.48 4.38
CA LEU A 71 1.74 -13.46 3.96
C LEU A 71 2.64 -14.07 5.06
N GLY A 72 2.42 -13.74 6.33
CA GLY A 72 3.15 -14.35 7.45
C GLY A 72 2.97 -15.87 7.51
N ALA A 73 1.75 -16.36 7.30
CA ALA A 73 1.46 -17.79 7.22
C ALA A 73 2.20 -18.48 6.06
N ARG A 74 2.23 -17.84 4.87
CA ARG A 74 3.00 -18.32 3.70
C ARG A 74 4.49 -18.43 3.99
N LEU A 75 5.03 -17.50 4.78
CA LEU A 75 6.44 -17.46 5.17
C LEU A 75 6.75 -18.32 6.42
N ALA A 76 5.73 -18.90 7.05
CA ALA A 76 5.82 -19.62 8.32
C ALA A 76 6.43 -18.78 9.47
N VAL A 77 6.09 -17.48 9.53
CA VAL A 77 6.54 -16.55 10.58
C VAL A 77 5.37 -15.87 11.29
N ARG A 78 5.60 -15.39 12.50
CA ARG A 78 4.65 -14.54 13.20
C ARG A 78 4.54 -13.17 12.53
N VAL A 79 3.42 -12.48 12.76
CA VAL A 79 3.18 -11.13 12.23
C VAL A 79 3.03 -10.15 13.37
N GLY A 80 3.89 -9.15 13.39
CA GLY A 80 3.79 -7.97 14.25
C GLY A 80 3.07 -6.85 13.51
N LEU A 81 1.99 -6.31 14.08
CA LEU A 81 1.24 -5.20 13.49
C LEU A 81 1.72 -3.87 14.07
N MET A 82 2.32 -3.03 13.20
CA MET A 82 2.79 -1.68 13.53
C MET A 82 1.71 -0.68 13.12
N SER A 83 0.89 -0.25 14.07
CA SER A 83 -0.25 0.63 13.81
C SER A 83 0.13 2.11 13.95
N TYR A 84 -0.05 2.87 12.88
CA TYR A 84 0.12 4.33 12.84
C TYR A 84 -1.25 5.00 12.81
N ASP A 85 -1.50 5.96 13.69
CA ASP A 85 -2.80 6.60 13.88
C ASP A 85 -3.34 7.26 12.61
N ASN A 86 -2.46 7.77 11.76
CA ASN A 86 -2.82 8.50 10.55
C ASN A 86 -1.74 8.41 9.45
N PRO A 87 -2.05 8.82 8.21
CA PRO A 87 -1.09 8.78 7.09
C PRO A 87 0.19 9.58 7.33
N ALA A 88 0.13 10.71 8.04
CA ALA A 88 1.30 11.52 8.32
C ALA A 88 2.29 10.75 9.20
N LYS A 89 1.80 10.09 10.28
CA LYS A 89 2.63 9.26 11.16
C LYS A 89 3.21 8.04 10.43
N TYR A 90 2.45 7.41 9.55
CA TYR A 90 2.97 6.37 8.68
C TYR A 90 4.10 6.91 7.78
N ASN A 91 3.91 8.07 7.17
CA ASN A 91 4.94 8.66 6.30
C ASN A 91 6.20 9.07 7.08
N GLU A 92 6.08 9.52 8.34
CA GLU A 92 7.22 9.79 9.21
C GLU A 92 8.07 8.54 9.52
N SER A 93 7.51 7.33 9.41
CA SER A 93 8.23 6.06 9.61
C SER A 93 9.00 5.59 8.36
N LEU A 94 8.75 6.21 7.20
CA LEU A 94 9.43 5.86 5.95
C LEU A 94 10.95 6.07 6.08
N GLY A 95 11.71 5.11 5.58
CA GLY A 95 13.17 5.13 5.70
C GLY A 95 13.73 4.65 7.03
N ARG A 96 12.89 4.47 8.06
CA ARG A 96 13.29 3.87 9.34
C ARG A 96 13.19 2.35 9.28
N ASP A 97 13.98 1.64 10.10
CA ASP A 97 13.92 0.18 10.19
C ASP A 97 12.88 -0.29 11.24
N GLU A 98 11.66 0.26 11.14
CA GLU A 98 10.58 -0.05 12.08
C GLU A 98 9.72 -1.23 11.61
N TRP A 99 9.62 -1.46 10.30
CA TRP A 99 8.76 -2.47 9.69
C TRP A 99 9.35 -3.03 8.40
N ASP A 100 8.80 -4.15 7.93
CA ASP A 100 9.29 -4.92 6.79
C ASP A 100 8.37 -4.82 5.58
N ILE A 101 7.05 -4.72 5.81
CA ILE A 101 6.05 -4.44 4.78
C ILE A 101 5.12 -3.33 5.23
N GLY A 102 4.60 -2.56 4.27
CA GLY A 102 3.53 -1.59 4.49
C GLY A 102 2.39 -1.83 3.51
N ILE A 103 1.15 -1.65 3.94
CA ILE A 103 -0.01 -1.77 3.05
C ILE A 103 -0.61 -0.39 2.88
N ALA A 104 -0.41 0.19 1.69
CA ALA A 104 -0.72 1.58 1.43
C ALA A 104 -0.99 1.87 -0.05
N ALA A 105 -1.52 3.07 -0.30
CA ALA A 105 -1.65 3.61 -1.64
C ALA A 105 -0.28 3.79 -2.32
N ARG A 106 -0.22 3.46 -3.61
CA ARG A 106 0.91 3.85 -4.47
C ARG A 106 0.87 5.36 -4.66
N ASP A 107 1.79 6.05 -4.05
CA ASP A 107 1.95 7.51 -4.18
C ASP A 107 3.39 7.85 -4.55
N PRO A 108 3.63 8.83 -5.45
CA PRO A 108 4.97 9.21 -5.88
C PRO A 108 5.91 9.58 -4.72
N SER A 109 5.42 10.28 -3.70
CA SER A 109 6.23 10.67 -2.55
C SER A 109 6.69 9.47 -1.71
N ARG A 110 5.86 8.44 -1.59
CA ARG A 110 6.22 7.17 -0.94
C ARG A 110 7.20 6.37 -1.78
N GLY A 111 7.11 6.50 -3.11
CA GLY A 111 8.00 5.85 -4.07
C GLY A 111 9.47 6.25 -3.91
N GLU A 112 9.80 7.32 -3.19
CA GLU A 112 11.16 7.66 -2.84
C GLU A 112 11.79 6.65 -1.85
N TYR A 113 11.00 6.09 -0.96
CA TYR A 113 11.42 5.18 0.12
C TYR A 113 11.01 3.74 -0.09
N LEU A 114 9.92 3.51 -0.85
CA LEU A 114 9.26 2.22 -0.99
C LEU A 114 9.33 1.69 -2.41
N ALA A 115 9.41 0.38 -2.51
CA ALA A 115 9.13 -0.38 -3.72
C ALA A 115 7.77 -1.09 -3.54
N PHE A 116 6.90 -0.98 -4.56
CA PHE A 116 5.53 -1.45 -4.50
C PHE A 116 5.33 -2.75 -5.27
N SER A 117 4.57 -3.68 -4.70
CA SER A 117 4.08 -4.87 -5.39
C SER A 117 3.10 -4.53 -6.51
N ASP A 118 2.66 -5.54 -7.25
CA ASP A 118 1.45 -5.47 -8.07
C ASP A 118 0.27 -4.94 -7.23
N VAL A 119 -0.67 -4.28 -7.91
CA VAL A 119 -1.88 -3.74 -7.25
C VAL A 119 -2.78 -4.90 -6.87
N PHE A 120 -3.23 -4.92 -5.61
CA PHE A 120 -4.17 -5.94 -5.15
C PHE A 120 -5.62 -5.43 -5.10
N MET A 121 -5.80 -4.12 -4.91
CA MET A 121 -7.12 -3.51 -4.71
C MET A 121 -7.13 -2.08 -5.24
N GLU A 122 -8.27 -1.67 -5.77
CA GLU A 122 -8.54 -0.30 -6.20
C GLU A 122 -9.61 0.33 -5.32
N VAL A 123 -9.43 1.61 -5.02
CA VAL A 123 -10.30 2.40 -4.14
C VAL A 123 -10.70 3.69 -4.82
N ASP A 124 -11.99 3.92 -4.97
CA ASP A 124 -12.51 5.19 -5.46
C ASP A 124 -12.41 6.26 -4.37
N ASN A 125 -11.82 7.42 -4.70
CA ASN A 125 -11.84 8.61 -3.88
C ASN A 125 -12.83 9.62 -4.43
N GLY A 126 -13.67 10.14 -3.54
CA GLY A 126 -14.72 11.11 -3.85
C GLY A 126 -14.80 12.19 -2.78
N TYR A 127 -15.86 12.96 -2.84
CA TYR A 127 -16.12 14.03 -1.88
C TYR A 127 -17.42 13.78 -1.13
N VAL A 128 -17.42 14.17 0.14
CA VAL A 128 -18.64 14.37 0.92
C VAL A 128 -18.77 15.84 1.25
N THR A 129 -19.99 16.39 1.12
CA THR A 129 -20.27 17.81 1.34
C THR A 129 -20.60 18.11 2.80
N ARG A 130 -20.46 19.38 3.20
CA ARG A 130 -21.20 19.88 4.37
C ARG A 130 -22.71 19.95 4.07
N PRO A 131 -23.57 19.98 5.10
CA PRO A 131 -25.01 20.15 4.92
C PRO A 131 -25.33 21.42 4.11
N GLY A 132 -26.32 21.30 3.21
CA GLY A 132 -26.85 22.43 2.43
C GLY A 132 -25.96 22.98 1.32
N LEU A 133 -24.80 22.36 1.03
CA LEU A 133 -23.99 22.74 -0.12
C LEU A 133 -24.64 22.24 -1.43
N PRO A 134 -24.87 23.11 -2.44
CA PRO A 134 -25.61 22.72 -3.64
C PRO A 134 -24.80 22.03 -4.75
N LEU A 135 -23.64 21.47 -4.41
CA LEU A 135 -22.83 20.68 -5.36
C LEU A 135 -23.43 19.28 -5.54
N LYS A 136 -23.33 18.73 -6.74
CA LYS A 136 -23.86 17.41 -7.11
C LYS A 136 -22.77 16.45 -7.54
N THR A 137 -21.72 16.93 -8.21
CA THR A 137 -20.68 16.08 -8.81
C THR A 137 -19.29 16.47 -8.33
N ALA A 138 -18.35 15.53 -8.41
CA ALA A 138 -16.95 15.75 -8.04
C ALA A 138 -16.28 16.84 -8.90
N ASP A 139 -16.67 16.96 -10.17
CA ASP A 139 -16.12 17.96 -11.11
C ASP A 139 -16.48 19.39 -10.74
N GLU A 140 -17.53 19.59 -9.94
CA GLU A 140 -17.93 20.92 -9.49
C GLU A 140 -17.09 21.48 -8.34
N VAL A 141 -16.21 20.68 -7.74
CA VAL A 141 -15.49 21.05 -6.52
C VAL A 141 -14.35 22.03 -6.78
N ASP A 142 -13.62 21.90 -7.91
CA ASP A 142 -12.47 22.79 -8.18
C ASP A 142 -12.89 24.19 -8.63
N ARG A 143 -13.50 24.96 -7.72
CA ARG A 143 -13.95 26.34 -7.94
C ARG A 143 -13.39 27.27 -6.89
N ALA A 144 -13.19 28.53 -7.27
CA ALA A 144 -12.82 29.59 -6.35
C ALA A 144 -13.87 29.72 -5.21
N GLY A 145 -13.37 29.82 -3.99
CA GLY A 145 -14.22 29.93 -2.79
C GLY A 145 -14.58 28.58 -2.15
N ILE A 146 -14.40 27.45 -2.83
CA ILE A 146 -14.60 26.10 -2.24
C ILE A 146 -13.40 25.71 -1.40
N LYS A 147 -13.66 25.24 -0.19
CA LYS A 147 -12.67 24.72 0.76
C LYS A 147 -12.77 23.20 0.83
N VAL A 148 -11.70 22.52 0.42
CA VAL A 148 -11.56 21.06 0.40
C VAL A 148 -10.72 20.60 1.57
N ALA A 149 -11.33 19.92 2.53
CA ALA A 149 -10.59 19.32 3.63
C ALA A 149 -10.02 17.94 3.22
N VAL A 150 -8.82 17.63 3.68
CA VAL A 150 -8.13 16.34 3.50
C VAL A 150 -7.28 16.00 4.72
N ALA A 151 -7.02 14.71 4.92
CA ALA A 151 -6.05 14.24 5.91
C ALA A 151 -4.62 14.45 5.40
N PRO A 152 -3.74 15.13 6.15
CA PRO A 152 -2.38 15.39 5.70
C PRO A 152 -1.61 14.09 5.43
N GLY A 153 -0.85 14.04 4.32
CA GLY A 153 -0.06 12.89 3.90
C GLY A 153 -0.88 11.69 3.38
N SER A 154 -2.20 11.83 3.24
CA SER A 154 -3.05 10.82 2.60
C SER A 154 -2.89 10.83 1.08
N ALA A 155 -3.34 9.76 0.40
CA ALA A 155 -3.38 9.74 -1.06
C ALA A 155 -4.30 10.82 -1.65
N PRO A 156 -5.50 11.11 -1.09
CA PRO A 156 -6.29 12.30 -1.42
C PRO A 156 -5.49 13.61 -1.32
N ASP A 157 -4.81 13.86 -0.20
CA ASP A 157 -4.00 15.08 -0.01
C ASP A 157 -2.95 15.22 -1.11
N GLY A 158 -2.15 14.18 -1.34
CA GLY A 158 -1.12 14.19 -2.37
C GLY A 158 -1.70 14.43 -3.77
N PHE A 159 -2.80 13.78 -4.12
CA PHE A 159 -3.45 13.95 -5.42
C PHE A 159 -4.03 15.36 -5.58
N LEU A 160 -4.85 15.81 -4.64
CA LEU A 160 -5.55 17.09 -4.73
C LEU A 160 -4.58 18.28 -4.67
N THR A 161 -3.49 18.19 -3.91
CA THR A 161 -2.42 19.20 -3.91
C THR A 161 -1.80 19.39 -5.29
N ARG A 162 -1.72 18.33 -6.10
CA ARG A 162 -1.15 18.42 -7.46
C ARG A 162 -2.17 18.82 -8.52
N THR A 163 -3.46 18.63 -8.28
CA THR A 163 -4.48 18.73 -9.35
C THR A 163 -5.48 19.86 -9.18
N LEU A 164 -5.84 20.24 -7.95
CA LEU A 164 -6.74 21.38 -7.73
C LEU A 164 -6.04 22.68 -8.14
N LYS A 165 -6.79 23.54 -8.82
CA LYS A 165 -6.30 24.83 -9.36
C LYS A 165 -6.97 26.03 -8.69
N ASN A 166 -8.20 25.88 -8.28
CA ASN A 166 -9.08 26.99 -7.87
C ASN A 166 -9.53 26.83 -6.40
N ALA A 167 -9.84 25.62 -5.98
CA ALA A 167 -10.31 25.34 -4.62
C ALA A 167 -9.14 25.38 -3.61
N GLN A 168 -9.45 25.79 -2.39
CA GLN A 168 -8.49 25.86 -1.28
C GLN A 168 -8.41 24.54 -0.53
N ILE A 169 -7.22 23.99 -0.33
CA ILE A 169 -7.01 22.80 0.50
C ILE A 169 -6.85 23.20 1.97
N ILE A 170 -7.60 22.50 2.84
CA ILE A 170 -7.51 22.59 4.30
C ILE A 170 -7.08 21.22 4.84
N ARG A 171 -6.01 21.17 5.59
CA ARG A 171 -5.51 19.94 6.20
C ARG A 171 -6.05 19.79 7.61
N VAL A 172 -6.75 18.67 7.87
CA VAL A 172 -7.30 18.31 9.18
C VAL A 172 -6.91 16.88 9.52
N PRO A 173 -6.86 16.50 10.80
CA PRO A 173 -6.57 15.11 11.16
C PRO A 173 -7.48 14.11 10.42
N GLY A 174 -6.93 12.96 10.03
CA GLY A 174 -7.70 11.91 9.36
C GLY A 174 -8.67 11.19 10.29
N GLY A 175 -9.68 10.55 9.70
CA GLY A 175 -10.67 9.75 10.41
C GLY A 175 -12.07 10.38 10.44
N LEU A 176 -13.05 9.59 10.90
CA LEU A 176 -14.46 9.93 10.83
C LEU A 176 -14.82 11.19 11.65
N ALA A 177 -14.37 11.28 12.90
CA ALA A 177 -14.74 12.37 13.81
C ALA A 177 -14.18 13.73 13.35
N PRO A 178 -12.88 13.90 13.01
CA PRO A 178 -12.37 15.17 12.49
C PRO A 178 -12.99 15.58 11.16
N ALA A 179 -13.25 14.62 10.26
CA ALA A 179 -13.89 14.90 8.98
C ALA A 179 -15.32 15.41 9.16
N ARG A 180 -16.09 14.79 10.06
CA ARG A 180 -17.43 15.26 10.41
C ARG A 180 -17.41 16.63 11.05
N GLU A 181 -16.53 16.87 12.00
CA GLU A 181 -16.40 18.15 12.70
C GLU A 181 -16.11 19.31 11.74
N VAL A 182 -15.14 19.16 10.83
CA VAL A 182 -14.74 20.23 9.91
C VAL A 182 -15.89 20.64 8.97
N LEU A 183 -16.74 19.67 8.57
CA LEU A 183 -17.93 19.90 7.75
C LEU A 183 -19.09 20.50 8.56
N ALA A 184 -19.37 19.96 9.76
CA ALA A 184 -20.43 20.43 10.63
C ALA A 184 -20.24 21.88 11.10
N THR A 185 -18.99 22.31 11.25
CA THR A 185 -18.62 23.68 11.65
C THR A 185 -18.41 24.62 10.47
N ASN A 186 -18.69 24.20 9.25
CA ASN A 186 -18.48 24.97 7.99
C ASN A 186 -17.05 25.49 7.80
N ARG A 187 -16.06 24.85 8.43
CA ARG A 187 -14.64 25.18 8.21
C ARG A 187 -14.16 24.70 6.85
N ALA A 188 -14.80 23.65 6.31
CA ALA A 188 -14.66 23.20 4.93
C ALA A 188 -16.02 22.98 4.28
N ASP A 189 -16.04 23.05 2.95
CA ASP A 189 -17.24 22.83 2.13
C ASP A 189 -17.39 21.35 1.77
N VAL A 190 -16.27 20.69 1.47
CA VAL A 190 -16.22 19.26 1.16
C VAL A 190 -15.03 18.59 1.87
N TYR A 191 -15.14 17.28 2.09
CA TYR A 191 -14.04 16.45 2.55
C TYR A 191 -13.68 15.42 1.46
N GLY A 192 -12.44 15.43 1.00
CA GLY A 192 -11.91 14.50 0.00
C GLY A 192 -11.32 13.25 0.64
N GLU A 193 -11.92 12.08 0.37
CA GLU A 193 -11.48 10.81 0.97
C GLU A 193 -11.99 9.61 0.13
N ASN A 194 -11.63 8.39 0.54
CA ASN A 194 -12.23 7.20 -0.05
C ASN A 194 -13.77 7.21 0.11
N VAL A 195 -14.46 6.71 -0.91
CA VAL A 195 -15.93 6.74 -0.97
C VAL A 195 -16.57 5.99 0.21
N HIS A 196 -15.91 4.94 0.75
CA HIS A 196 -16.43 4.23 1.92
C HIS A 196 -16.52 5.16 3.15
N LEU A 197 -15.45 5.90 3.46
CA LEU A 197 -15.46 6.86 4.57
C LEU A 197 -16.40 8.04 4.29
N ALA A 198 -16.47 8.52 3.03
CA ALA A 198 -17.39 9.56 2.63
C ALA A 198 -18.85 9.18 2.95
N HIS A 199 -19.28 7.96 2.64
CA HIS A 199 -20.60 7.45 2.99
C HIS A 199 -20.84 7.36 4.50
N ARG A 200 -19.81 6.97 5.28
CA ARG A 200 -19.92 6.94 6.74
C ARG A 200 -20.09 8.33 7.32
N ILE A 201 -19.33 9.32 6.81
CA ILE A 201 -19.49 10.73 7.21
C ILE A 201 -20.92 11.23 6.91
N ALA A 202 -21.41 10.98 5.69
CA ALA A 202 -22.76 11.38 5.31
C ALA A 202 -23.85 10.73 6.17
N ALA A 203 -23.67 9.48 6.58
CA ALA A 203 -24.61 8.78 7.47
C ALA A 203 -24.68 9.38 8.88
N GLU A 204 -23.60 9.99 9.38
CA GLU A 204 -23.52 10.60 10.69
C GLU A 204 -23.67 12.12 10.71
N LEU A 205 -23.81 12.76 9.52
CA LEU A 205 -23.98 14.19 9.38
C LEU A 205 -25.23 14.50 8.52
N PRO A 206 -26.40 14.66 9.14
CA PRO A 206 -27.65 14.91 8.41
C PRO A 206 -27.55 16.10 7.44
N GLY A 207 -27.96 15.88 6.18
CA GLY A 207 -27.87 16.87 5.12
C GLY A 207 -26.53 16.91 4.37
N ALA A 208 -25.50 16.17 4.81
CA ALA A 208 -24.31 15.94 4.02
C ALA A 208 -24.58 14.91 2.91
N MET A 209 -23.93 15.07 1.77
CA MET A 209 -24.09 14.19 0.61
C MET A 209 -22.75 13.75 0.06
N VAL A 210 -22.66 12.51 -0.38
CA VAL A 210 -21.54 12.05 -1.19
C VAL A 210 -21.82 12.52 -2.63
N LEU A 211 -20.85 13.23 -3.22
CA LEU A 211 -20.99 13.71 -4.59
C LEU A 211 -20.89 12.58 -5.61
N ASP A 212 -21.63 12.70 -6.70
CA ASP A 212 -21.52 11.78 -7.82
C ASP A 212 -20.14 11.85 -8.48
N GLY A 213 -19.64 10.69 -8.94
CA GLY A 213 -18.31 10.58 -9.55
C GLY A 213 -17.21 10.40 -8.53
N ARG A 214 -15.99 10.48 -9.03
CA ARG A 214 -14.75 10.36 -8.24
C ARG A 214 -13.72 11.35 -8.75
N PHE A 215 -12.87 11.86 -7.88
CA PHE A 215 -11.73 12.67 -8.33
C PHE A 215 -10.48 11.81 -8.62
N ASN A 216 -10.38 10.63 -8.04
CA ASN A 216 -9.23 9.74 -8.21
C ASN A 216 -9.58 8.27 -7.99
N LEU A 217 -8.83 7.39 -8.65
CA LEU A 217 -8.76 5.96 -8.39
C LEU A 217 -7.42 5.65 -7.74
N VAL A 218 -7.46 5.18 -6.51
CA VAL A 218 -6.25 4.83 -5.75
C VAL A 218 -5.94 3.35 -5.90
N GLN A 219 -4.71 3.07 -6.26
CA GLN A 219 -4.16 1.73 -6.35
C GLN A 219 -3.47 1.35 -5.04
N MET A 220 -3.94 0.26 -4.42
CA MET A 220 -3.39 -0.25 -3.17
C MET A 220 -2.43 -1.40 -3.44
N SER A 221 -1.26 -1.34 -2.82
CA SER A 221 -0.19 -2.34 -2.95
C SER A 221 0.39 -2.71 -1.59
N ILE A 222 1.04 -3.86 -1.55
CA ILE A 222 1.99 -4.18 -0.48
C ILE A 222 3.32 -3.55 -0.88
N ALA A 223 3.87 -2.75 0.00
CA ALA A 223 5.14 -2.07 -0.21
C ALA A 223 6.23 -2.67 0.68
N VAL A 224 7.44 -2.70 0.20
CA VAL A 224 8.63 -3.01 0.98
C VAL A 224 9.57 -1.80 0.99
N PRO A 225 10.34 -1.56 2.05
CA PRO A 225 11.42 -0.58 2.02
C PRO A 225 12.35 -0.85 0.82
N LYS A 226 12.84 0.19 0.15
CA LYS A 226 13.71 0.03 -1.04
C LYS A 226 14.93 -0.84 -0.80
N ARG A 227 15.49 -0.84 0.42
CA ARG A 227 16.58 -1.75 0.80
C ARG A 227 16.21 -3.23 0.67
N ASN A 228 14.93 -3.56 0.73
CA ASN A 228 14.38 -4.91 0.62
C ASN A 228 13.67 -5.15 -0.74
N ALA A 229 13.94 -4.33 -1.76
CA ALA A 229 13.29 -4.43 -3.07
C ALA A 229 13.46 -5.83 -3.73
N GLY A 230 14.51 -6.57 -3.40
CA GLY A 230 14.69 -7.95 -3.82
C GLY A 230 13.57 -8.90 -3.38
N ALA A 231 12.79 -8.52 -2.36
CA ALA A 231 11.64 -9.29 -1.90
C ALA A 231 10.36 -9.10 -2.77
N LEU A 232 10.34 -8.13 -3.69
CA LEU A 232 9.14 -7.83 -4.49
C LEU A 232 8.63 -9.02 -5.32
N SER A 233 9.52 -9.87 -5.83
CA SER A 233 9.11 -11.06 -6.58
C SER A 233 8.21 -11.97 -5.75
N ILE A 234 8.56 -12.19 -4.50
CA ILE A 234 7.82 -13.02 -3.54
C ILE A 234 6.49 -12.35 -3.16
N VAL A 235 6.52 -11.03 -2.93
CA VAL A 235 5.32 -10.26 -2.59
C VAL A 235 4.37 -10.20 -3.79
N ASN A 236 4.87 -10.07 -5.02
CA ASN A 236 4.05 -10.09 -6.23
C ASN A 236 3.41 -11.46 -6.47
N GLU A 237 4.16 -12.54 -6.25
CA GLU A 237 3.59 -13.89 -6.32
C GLU A 237 2.46 -14.05 -5.29
N PHE A 238 2.69 -13.63 -4.04
CA PHE A 238 1.65 -13.65 -3.01
C PHE A 238 0.43 -12.82 -3.43
N VAL A 239 0.60 -11.62 -3.96
CA VAL A 239 -0.50 -10.75 -4.41
C VAL A 239 -1.31 -11.41 -5.53
N ARG A 240 -0.65 -12.03 -6.53
CA ARG A 240 -1.34 -12.77 -7.60
C ARG A 240 -2.16 -13.93 -7.04
N ASP A 241 -1.57 -14.70 -6.13
CA ASP A 241 -2.26 -15.83 -5.50
C ASP A 241 -3.44 -15.34 -4.64
N ALA A 242 -3.26 -14.30 -3.82
CA ALA A 242 -4.30 -13.72 -2.98
C ALA A 242 -5.51 -13.19 -3.80
N LYS A 243 -5.26 -12.65 -5.00
CA LYS A 243 -6.33 -12.26 -5.94
C LYS A 243 -7.01 -13.49 -6.53
N ARG A 244 -6.26 -14.43 -7.09
CA ARG A 244 -6.77 -15.64 -7.73
C ARG A 244 -7.60 -16.50 -6.77
N ASP A 245 -7.11 -16.69 -5.54
CA ASP A 245 -7.72 -17.56 -4.53
C ASP A 245 -8.86 -16.86 -3.77
N GLY A 246 -9.18 -15.61 -4.14
CA GLY A 246 -10.30 -14.86 -3.62
C GLY A 246 -10.10 -14.22 -2.25
N LEU A 247 -8.89 -14.26 -1.66
CA LEU A 247 -8.60 -13.65 -0.36
C LEU A 247 -8.94 -12.15 -0.35
N VAL A 248 -8.51 -11.41 -1.40
CA VAL A 248 -8.79 -9.97 -1.53
C VAL A 248 -10.29 -9.72 -1.65
N THR A 249 -10.99 -10.47 -2.51
CA THR A 249 -12.44 -10.35 -2.71
C THR A 249 -13.21 -10.59 -1.42
N GLN A 250 -12.85 -11.64 -0.69
CA GLN A 250 -13.50 -11.99 0.58
C GLN A 250 -13.23 -10.96 1.68
N ALA A 251 -12.00 -10.41 1.76
CA ALA A 251 -11.66 -9.37 2.72
C ALA A 251 -12.45 -8.07 2.48
N ILE A 252 -12.60 -7.67 1.20
CA ILE A 252 -13.44 -6.52 0.80
C ILE A 252 -14.91 -6.77 1.18
N ALA A 253 -15.44 -7.96 0.88
CA ALA A 253 -16.83 -8.32 1.18
C ALA A 253 -17.11 -8.34 2.70
N ARG A 254 -16.20 -8.92 3.51
CA ARG A 254 -16.33 -8.91 4.98
C ARG A 254 -16.36 -7.50 5.56
N GLY A 255 -15.59 -6.58 4.95
CA GLY A 255 -15.58 -5.18 5.35
C GLY A 255 -16.80 -4.37 4.91
N GLY A 256 -17.68 -4.91 4.05
CA GLY A 256 -18.80 -4.17 3.45
C GLY A 256 -18.36 -2.90 2.75
N LEU A 257 -17.18 -2.92 2.12
CA LEU A 257 -16.51 -1.73 1.61
C LEU A 257 -17.18 -1.18 0.34
N ARG A 258 -17.47 0.13 0.32
CA ARG A 258 -18.06 0.84 -0.83
C ARG A 258 -16.96 1.50 -1.66
N GLY A 259 -17.11 1.50 -2.99
CA GLY A 259 -16.13 2.09 -3.90
C GLY A 259 -14.78 1.37 -3.88
N VAL A 260 -14.77 0.08 -3.53
CA VAL A 260 -13.59 -0.76 -3.41
C VAL A 260 -13.79 -2.03 -4.22
N ARG A 261 -12.77 -2.43 -4.96
CA ARG A 261 -12.78 -3.66 -5.77
C ARG A 261 -11.39 -4.31 -5.83
N PRO A 262 -11.31 -5.63 -6.04
CA PRO A 262 -10.04 -6.26 -6.39
C PRO A 262 -9.47 -5.61 -7.66
N ALA A 263 -8.15 -5.45 -7.72
CA ALA A 263 -7.50 -5.02 -8.95
C ALA A 263 -7.54 -6.14 -10.00
N PRO A 264 -7.53 -5.80 -11.29
CA PRO A 264 -7.46 -6.76 -12.40
C PRO A 264 -6.26 -7.72 -12.31
#